data_ee22a0f6590d6bf24b22b84ee402c054
#
_entry.id   ee22a0f6590d6bf24b22b84ee402c054
#
_cell.length_a   1.000
_cell.length_b   1.000
_cell.length_c   1.000
_cell.angle_alpha   90.00
_cell.angle_beta   90.00
_cell.angle_gamma   90.00
#
_symmetry.space_group_name_H-M   'P 1'
#
loop_
_entity.id
_entity.type
_entity.pdbx_description
1 polymer ?
#
loop_
_entity_poly.entity_id
_entity_poly.type
_entity_poly.pdbx_seq_one_letter_code
_entity_poly.pdbx_strand_id
1 'polypeptide(L)'
;LKNAAELSKLAVFKDDKDVLDRLAKIKLDNKKSFAKYVKNQYGVVLNTDSIFDVQVKRLHEYKRQQLNALNIIAQYNYLKANPNADFVPKTYIFAAKAAPGYYMAKQIIKLIWNISQELKKDKKLNEKLNVIFLEDYNVSLSEILMPAANISEQISLAGTEASGTGNMKLMINGAITPVSYTHLRAH
;
A
#
# COMPACT_ATOMS: atom_id res chain seq x y z
N LEU A 1 13.10 -12.53 -17.14
CA LEU A 1 12.45 -12.26 -18.43
C LEU A 1 13.44 -11.54 -19.34
N LYS A 2 13.85 -12.20 -20.44
CA LYS A 2 14.74 -11.58 -21.46
C LYS A 2 13.94 -10.63 -22.37
N ASN A 3 12.63 -10.83 -22.51
CA ASN A 3 11.74 -10.01 -23.32
C ASN A 3 10.42 -9.77 -22.57
N ALA A 4 10.19 -8.54 -22.10
CA ALA A 4 8.99 -8.17 -21.36
C ALA A 4 7.71 -8.23 -22.24
N ALA A 5 7.82 -8.08 -23.56
CA ALA A 5 6.68 -8.18 -24.48
C ALA A 5 6.02 -9.58 -24.47
N GLU A 6 6.75 -10.61 -24.04
CA GLU A 6 6.17 -11.97 -23.89
C GLU A 6 5.11 -12.06 -22.80
N LEU A 7 5.06 -11.11 -21.86
CA LEU A 7 4.00 -11.06 -20.85
C LEU A 7 2.60 -10.89 -21.47
N SER A 8 2.51 -10.30 -22.68
CA SER A 8 1.24 -10.19 -23.41
C SER A 8 0.61 -11.57 -23.72
N LYS A 9 1.41 -12.62 -23.81
CA LYS A 9 0.93 -13.99 -24.02
C LYS A 9 0.06 -14.50 -22.86
N LEU A 10 0.18 -13.90 -21.67
CA LEU A 10 -0.66 -14.24 -20.51
C LEU A 10 -2.12 -13.79 -20.70
N ALA A 11 -2.39 -12.88 -21.64
CA ALA A 11 -3.75 -12.40 -21.90
C ALA A 11 -4.73 -13.51 -22.31
N VAL A 12 -4.25 -14.63 -22.82
CA VAL A 12 -5.09 -15.81 -23.16
C VAL A 12 -5.77 -16.41 -21.92
N PHE A 13 -5.22 -16.20 -20.73
CA PHE A 13 -5.74 -16.72 -19.45
C PHE A 13 -6.63 -15.72 -18.70
N LYS A 14 -6.96 -14.57 -19.29
CA LYS A 14 -7.70 -13.49 -18.60
C LYS A 14 -9.07 -13.93 -18.08
N ASP A 15 -9.71 -14.91 -18.74
CA ASP A 15 -11.03 -15.45 -18.38
C ASP A 15 -10.93 -16.91 -17.88
N ASP A 16 -9.73 -17.44 -17.72
CA ASP A 16 -9.49 -18.80 -17.21
C ASP A 16 -9.66 -18.81 -15.68
N LYS A 17 -10.77 -19.39 -15.23
CA LYS A 17 -11.14 -19.42 -13.81
C LYS A 17 -10.10 -20.14 -12.94
N ASP A 18 -9.55 -21.23 -13.40
CA ASP A 18 -8.58 -22.01 -12.61
C ASP A 18 -7.28 -21.21 -12.42
N VAL A 19 -6.84 -20.51 -13.46
CA VAL A 19 -5.67 -19.62 -13.39
C VAL A 19 -5.94 -18.45 -12.45
N LEU A 20 -7.11 -17.82 -12.55
CA LEU A 20 -7.50 -16.69 -11.70
C LEU A 20 -7.62 -17.11 -10.23
N ASP A 21 -8.23 -18.25 -9.93
CA ASP A 21 -8.35 -18.78 -8.57
C ASP A 21 -6.98 -19.10 -7.96
N ARG A 22 -6.06 -19.65 -8.76
CA ARG A 22 -4.67 -19.88 -8.33
C ARG A 22 -3.93 -18.58 -8.05
N LEU A 23 -4.09 -17.55 -8.87
CA LEU A 23 -3.49 -16.24 -8.65
C LEU A 23 -4.04 -15.58 -7.38
N ALA A 24 -5.37 -15.65 -7.17
CA ALA A 24 -6.01 -15.15 -5.95
C ALA A 24 -5.48 -15.87 -4.70
N LYS A 25 -5.32 -17.19 -4.76
CA LYS A 25 -4.74 -17.98 -3.67
C LYS A 25 -3.29 -17.54 -3.37
N ILE A 26 -2.44 -17.42 -4.40
CA ILE A 26 -1.05 -16.98 -4.24
C ILE A 26 -1.02 -15.58 -3.57
N LYS A 27 -1.88 -14.65 -4.01
CA LYS A 27 -1.99 -13.32 -3.40
C LYS A 27 -2.38 -13.42 -1.93
N LEU A 28 -3.37 -14.23 -1.59
CA LEU A 28 -3.81 -14.42 -0.21
C LEU A 28 -2.71 -15.04 0.66
N ASP A 29 -1.98 -16.04 0.17
CA ASP A 29 -0.88 -16.67 0.89
C ASP A 29 0.26 -15.67 1.17
N ASN A 30 0.58 -14.80 0.20
CA ASN A 30 1.53 -13.69 0.39
C ASN A 30 1.03 -12.69 1.45
N LYS A 31 -0.25 -12.33 1.44
CA LYS A 31 -0.86 -11.46 2.46
C LYS A 31 -0.78 -12.07 3.85
N LYS A 32 -1.06 -13.37 3.98
CA LYS A 32 -0.94 -14.11 5.26
C LYS A 32 0.51 -14.14 5.76
N SER A 33 1.47 -14.37 4.85
CA SER A 33 2.89 -14.37 5.19
C SER A 33 3.35 -13.02 5.68
N PHE A 34 2.96 -11.95 4.99
CA PHE A 34 3.22 -10.58 5.41
C PHE A 34 2.54 -10.23 6.75
N ALA A 35 1.26 -10.61 6.92
CA ALA A 35 0.53 -10.39 8.18
C ALA A 35 1.19 -11.10 9.37
N LYS A 36 1.69 -12.33 9.16
CA LYS A 36 2.46 -13.07 10.16
C LYS A 36 3.75 -12.34 10.54
N TYR A 37 4.48 -11.82 9.54
CA TYR A 37 5.68 -11.03 9.79
C TYR A 37 5.36 -9.76 10.61
N VAL A 38 4.34 -8.99 10.22
CA VAL A 38 3.92 -7.78 10.93
C VAL A 38 3.51 -8.09 12.36
N LYS A 39 2.77 -9.18 12.58
CA LYS A 39 2.39 -9.63 13.92
C LYS A 39 3.62 -9.95 14.77
N ASN A 40 4.59 -10.66 14.22
CA ASN A 40 5.79 -11.08 14.97
C ASN A 40 6.72 -9.91 15.28
N GLN A 41 6.88 -8.96 14.37
CA GLN A 41 7.83 -7.84 14.52
C GLN A 41 7.22 -6.64 15.25
N TYR A 42 5.93 -6.37 15.04
CA TYR A 42 5.28 -5.14 15.52
C TYR A 42 4.08 -5.40 16.44
N GLY A 43 3.71 -6.66 16.69
CA GLY A 43 2.55 -7.02 17.52
C GLY A 43 1.19 -6.65 16.91
N VAL A 44 1.15 -6.26 15.63
CA VAL A 44 -0.08 -5.80 14.97
C VAL A 44 -0.72 -6.92 14.16
N VAL A 45 -2.01 -7.16 14.38
CA VAL A 45 -2.79 -8.13 13.61
C VAL A 45 -3.43 -7.42 12.41
N LEU A 46 -3.22 -7.95 11.21
CA LEU A 46 -3.80 -7.44 9.98
C LEU A 46 -4.96 -8.32 9.50
N ASN A 47 -6.03 -7.69 9.01
CA ASN A 47 -7.08 -8.38 8.28
C ASN A 47 -6.60 -8.69 6.86
N THR A 48 -6.36 -9.97 6.55
CA THR A 48 -5.87 -10.39 5.23
C THR A 48 -6.93 -10.32 4.13
N ASP A 49 -8.21 -10.15 4.50
CA ASP A 49 -9.29 -9.96 3.53
C ASP A 49 -9.46 -8.47 3.13
N SER A 50 -8.85 -7.55 3.88
CA SER A 50 -8.84 -6.12 3.51
C SER A 50 -7.94 -5.86 2.30
N ILE A 51 -8.23 -4.82 1.53
CA ILE A 51 -7.32 -4.32 0.49
C ILE A 51 -6.05 -3.79 1.16
N PHE A 52 -4.88 -4.32 0.79
CA PHE A 52 -3.59 -3.77 1.22
C PHE A 52 -3.17 -2.67 0.25
N ASP A 53 -3.35 -1.42 0.72
CA ASP A 53 -3.00 -0.20 0.01
C ASP A 53 -1.66 0.31 0.53
N VAL A 54 -0.62 0.29 -0.28
CA VAL A 54 0.74 0.53 0.17
C VAL A 54 1.34 1.79 -0.42
N GLN A 55 1.97 2.59 0.45
CA GLN A 55 2.81 3.71 0.05
C GLN A 55 4.17 3.57 0.74
N VAL A 56 5.05 2.79 0.13
CA VAL A 56 6.35 2.38 0.69
C VAL A 56 7.49 3.01 -0.10
N LYS A 57 7.99 4.13 0.39
CA LYS A 57 9.05 4.94 -0.21
C LYS A 57 9.61 5.95 0.79
N ARG A 58 10.82 6.47 0.54
CA ARG A 58 11.37 7.57 1.34
C ARG A 58 10.35 8.68 1.48
N LEU A 59 10.26 9.28 2.66
CA LEU A 59 9.32 10.35 2.91
C LEU A 59 9.88 11.67 2.38
N HIS A 60 9.12 12.28 1.47
CA HIS A 60 9.35 13.60 0.89
C HIS A 60 8.01 14.25 0.58
N GLU A 61 7.93 15.58 0.72
CA GLU A 61 6.70 16.34 0.45
C GLU A 61 6.18 16.10 -0.97
N TYR A 62 7.06 16.05 -1.99
CA TYR A 62 6.67 15.83 -3.38
C TYR A 62 6.11 14.42 -3.65
N LYS A 63 6.39 13.43 -2.78
CA LYS A 63 5.81 12.07 -2.87
C LYS A 63 4.39 11.99 -2.31
N ARG A 64 3.95 13.06 -1.66
CA ARG A 64 2.58 13.31 -1.22
C ARG A 64 1.98 12.26 -0.28
N GLN A 65 2.77 11.67 0.61
CA GLN A 65 2.24 10.83 1.69
C GLN A 65 1.22 11.59 2.55
N GLN A 66 1.41 12.90 2.69
CA GLN A 66 0.43 13.77 3.36
C GLN A 66 -0.92 13.77 2.65
N LEU A 67 -0.96 13.80 1.30
CA LEU A 67 -2.21 13.74 0.54
C LEU A 67 -2.94 12.42 0.78
N ASN A 68 -2.21 11.30 0.83
CA ASN A 68 -2.80 10.01 1.18
C ASN A 68 -3.31 9.97 2.63
N ALA A 69 -2.59 10.58 3.58
CA ALA A 69 -3.07 10.73 4.94
C ALA A 69 -4.38 11.55 5.02
N LEU A 70 -4.52 12.61 4.24
CA LEU A 70 -5.77 13.39 4.14
C LEU A 70 -6.91 12.58 3.52
N ASN A 71 -6.62 11.75 2.50
CA ASN A 71 -7.60 10.82 1.94
C ASN A 71 -8.11 9.83 3.01
N ILE A 72 -7.21 9.31 3.85
CA ILE A 72 -7.60 8.41 4.94
C ILE A 72 -8.48 9.14 5.97
N ILE A 73 -8.17 10.37 6.31
CA ILE A 73 -9.00 11.20 7.21
C ILE A 73 -10.39 11.43 6.60
N ALA A 74 -10.48 11.68 5.30
CA ALA A 74 -11.76 11.84 4.62
C ALA A 74 -12.60 10.55 4.70
N GLN A 75 -11.99 9.38 4.46
CA GLN A 75 -12.66 8.08 4.60
C GLN A 75 -13.08 7.81 6.05
N TYR A 76 -12.24 8.14 7.02
CA TYR A 76 -12.58 8.06 8.45
C TYR A 76 -13.82 8.88 8.80
N ASN A 77 -13.86 10.14 8.38
CA ASN A 77 -15.00 11.02 8.61
C ASN A 77 -16.27 10.50 7.93
N TYR A 78 -16.15 9.99 6.70
CA TYR A 78 -17.26 9.38 5.98
C TYR A 78 -17.82 8.17 6.73
N LEU A 79 -16.97 7.24 7.17
CA LEU A 79 -17.38 6.05 7.90
C LEU A 79 -17.97 6.38 9.27
N LYS A 80 -17.47 7.43 9.91
CA LYS A 80 -17.99 7.90 11.19
C LYS A 80 -19.41 8.47 11.05
N ALA A 81 -19.66 9.20 9.96
CA ALA A 81 -20.99 9.72 9.62
C ALA A 81 -21.94 8.63 9.09
N ASN A 82 -21.40 7.54 8.51
CA ASN A 82 -22.16 6.48 7.86
C ASN A 82 -21.71 5.09 8.37
N PRO A 83 -21.96 4.71 9.63
CA PRO A 83 -21.41 3.49 10.23
C PRO A 83 -21.89 2.20 9.53
N ASN A 84 -23.03 2.25 8.84
CA ASN A 84 -23.61 1.12 8.12
C ASN A 84 -23.28 1.15 6.62
N ALA A 85 -22.40 2.05 6.16
CA ALA A 85 -22.00 2.09 4.76
C ALA A 85 -21.37 0.75 4.33
N ASP A 86 -21.75 0.33 3.11
CA ASP A 86 -21.05 -0.75 2.43
C ASP A 86 -19.66 -0.25 2.03
N PHE A 87 -18.65 -0.75 2.72
CA PHE A 87 -17.27 -0.32 2.56
C PHE A 87 -16.35 -1.53 2.56
N VAL A 88 -15.64 -1.71 1.47
CA VAL A 88 -14.64 -2.78 1.36
C VAL A 88 -13.49 -2.47 2.33
N PRO A 89 -13.18 -3.37 3.28
CA PRO A 89 -12.12 -3.13 4.24
C PRO A 89 -10.78 -2.79 3.60
N LYS A 90 -10.09 -1.79 4.14
CA LYS A 90 -8.77 -1.35 3.67
C LYS A 90 -7.77 -1.28 4.81
N THR A 91 -6.55 -1.71 4.53
CA THR A 91 -5.38 -1.53 5.39
C THR A 91 -4.36 -0.68 4.63
N TYR A 92 -4.18 0.55 5.06
CA TYR A 92 -3.14 1.45 4.54
C TYR A 92 -1.81 1.12 5.19
N ILE A 93 -0.82 0.84 4.37
CA ILE A 93 0.51 0.42 4.83
C ILE A 93 1.53 1.44 4.37
N PHE A 94 2.04 2.21 5.33
CA PHE A 94 3.14 3.12 5.12
C PHE A 94 4.45 2.48 5.60
N ALA A 95 5.51 2.68 4.83
CA ALA A 95 6.86 2.38 5.28
C ALA A 95 7.80 3.41 4.67
N ALA A 96 8.52 4.12 5.51
CA ALA A 96 9.35 5.23 5.07
C ALA A 96 10.54 5.46 5.99
N LYS A 97 11.55 6.13 5.43
CA LYS A 97 12.67 6.74 6.18
C LYS A 97 12.70 8.21 5.84
N ALA A 98 13.02 9.04 6.83
CA ALA A 98 13.24 10.49 6.67
C ALA A 98 14.67 10.84 7.10
N ALA A 99 15.27 11.83 6.44
CA ALA A 99 16.54 12.38 6.89
C ALA A 99 16.39 12.99 8.30
N PRO A 100 17.40 12.89 9.19
CA PRO A 100 17.31 13.36 10.58
C PRO A 100 16.89 14.82 10.73
N GLY A 101 17.36 15.70 9.84
CA GLY A 101 17.03 17.14 9.84
C GLY A 101 15.75 17.52 9.09
N TYR A 102 15.06 16.55 8.46
CA TYR A 102 13.87 16.89 7.66
C TYR A 102 12.62 16.98 8.55
N TYR A 103 12.41 18.15 9.13
CA TYR A 103 11.34 18.42 10.09
C TYR A 103 9.94 18.08 9.53
N MET A 104 9.61 18.55 8.32
CA MET A 104 8.29 18.33 7.72
C MET A 104 8.02 16.83 7.50
N ALA A 105 9.01 16.06 7.05
CA ALA A 105 8.87 14.61 6.90
C ALA A 105 8.52 13.93 8.23
N LYS A 106 9.16 14.36 9.33
CA LYS A 106 8.85 13.83 10.67
C LYS A 106 7.43 14.19 11.12
N GLN A 107 6.93 15.39 10.79
CA GLN A 107 5.55 15.77 11.08
C GLN A 107 4.54 14.92 10.29
N ILE A 108 4.84 14.57 9.04
CA ILE A 108 3.99 13.70 8.24
C ILE A 108 3.97 12.27 8.84
N ILE A 109 5.12 11.74 9.27
CA ILE A 109 5.17 10.46 9.99
C ILE A 109 4.31 10.50 11.25
N LYS A 110 4.44 11.57 12.04
CA LYS A 110 3.63 11.77 13.25
C LYS A 110 2.14 11.85 12.94
N LEU A 111 1.75 12.53 11.86
CA LEU A 111 0.36 12.59 11.40
C LEU A 111 -0.18 11.19 11.10
N ILE A 112 0.53 10.40 10.29
CA ILE A 112 0.14 9.02 9.94
C ILE A 112 0.02 8.15 11.20
N TRP A 113 0.98 8.28 12.11
CA TRP A 113 0.94 7.59 13.40
C TRP A 113 -0.29 7.96 14.21
N ASN A 114 -0.59 9.26 14.35
CA ASN A 114 -1.75 9.75 15.08
C ASN A 114 -3.06 9.25 14.48
N ILE A 115 -3.18 9.21 13.14
CA ILE A 115 -4.34 8.62 12.44
C ILE A 115 -4.48 7.15 12.84
N SER A 116 -3.39 6.39 12.84
CA SER A 116 -3.44 4.97 13.23
C SER A 116 -3.91 4.77 14.68
N GLN A 117 -3.48 5.64 15.61
CA GLN A 117 -3.91 5.57 17.00
C GLN A 117 -5.38 5.98 17.16
N GLU A 118 -5.85 6.99 16.40
CA GLU A 118 -7.26 7.40 16.43
C GLU A 118 -8.19 6.30 15.93
N LEU A 119 -7.84 5.64 14.84
CA LEU A 119 -8.59 4.52 14.29
C LEU A 119 -8.73 3.35 15.28
N LYS A 120 -7.68 3.05 16.04
CA LYS A 120 -7.69 1.98 17.06
C LYS A 120 -8.66 2.21 18.21
N LYS A 121 -9.10 3.46 18.45
CA LYS A 121 -10.07 3.78 19.52
C LYS A 121 -11.48 3.26 19.20
N ASP A 122 -11.83 3.12 17.92
CA ASP A 122 -13.08 2.56 17.44
C ASP A 122 -12.83 1.22 16.75
N LYS A 123 -13.08 0.13 17.45
CA LYS A 123 -12.81 -1.22 16.96
C LYS A 123 -13.58 -1.55 15.68
N LYS A 124 -14.87 -1.17 15.61
CA LYS A 124 -15.72 -1.45 14.43
C LYS A 124 -15.23 -0.69 13.20
N LEU A 125 -14.82 0.56 13.39
CA LEU A 125 -14.28 1.37 12.31
C LEU A 125 -12.90 0.86 11.89
N ASN A 126 -12.06 0.46 12.86
CA ASN A 126 -10.73 -0.07 12.58
C ASN A 126 -10.75 -1.42 11.83
N GLU A 127 -11.81 -2.20 11.94
CA GLU A 127 -12.03 -3.40 11.13
C GLU A 127 -12.27 -3.05 9.65
N LYS A 128 -12.89 -1.89 9.35
CA LYS A 128 -13.12 -1.39 7.99
C LYS A 128 -11.93 -0.59 7.44
N LEU A 129 -11.32 0.23 8.28
CA LEU A 129 -10.25 1.15 7.90
C LEU A 129 -9.10 1.05 8.90
N ASN A 130 -7.98 0.49 8.49
CA ASN A 130 -6.79 0.34 9.33
C ASN A 130 -5.60 1.06 8.70
N VAL A 131 -4.71 1.60 9.55
CA VAL A 131 -3.47 2.26 9.13
C VAL A 131 -2.32 1.72 9.95
N ILE A 132 -1.26 1.30 9.28
CA ILE A 132 -0.01 0.92 9.93
C ILE A 132 1.16 1.68 9.33
N PHE A 133 2.12 2.01 10.17
CA PHE A 133 3.41 2.56 9.77
C PHE A 133 4.50 1.57 10.18
N LEU A 134 5.26 1.09 9.18
CA LEU A 134 6.37 0.17 9.39
C LEU A 134 7.68 0.94 9.39
N GLU A 135 8.43 0.78 10.45
CA GLU A 135 9.75 1.39 10.61
C GLU A 135 10.78 0.67 9.75
N ASP A 136 11.87 1.36 9.48
CA ASP A 136 13.07 0.82 8.83
C ASP A 136 12.82 0.07 7.51
N TYR A 137 12.08 0.71 6.59
CA TYR A 137 11.86 0.13 5.26
C TYR A 137 13.20 -0.22 4.58
N ASN A 138 13.37 -1.49 4.28
CA ASN A 138 14.58 -2.07 3.70
C ASN A 138 14.24 -3.15 2.66
N VAL A 139 15.26 -3.76 2.06
CA VAL A 139 15.09 -4.78 1.01
C VAL A 139 14.33 -5.99 1.53
N SER A 140 14.68 -6.51 2.71
CA SER A 140 14.04 -7.70 3.29
C SER A 140 12.55 -7.48 3.54
N LEU A 141 12.16 -6.30 4.06
CA LEU A 141 10.75 -5.94 4.23
C LEU A 141 10.05 -5.83 2.87
N SER A 142 10.73 -5.27 1.85
CA SER A 142 10.15 -5.12 0.52
C SER A 142 9.86 -6.45 -0.17
N GLU A 143 10.69 -7.47 0.03
CA GLU A 143 10.52 -8.80 -0.55
C GLU A 143 9.22 -9.50 -0.10
N ILE A 144 8.80 -9.29 1.13
CA ILE A 144 7.56 -9.88 1.67
C ILE A 144 6.34 -8.98 1.50
N LEU A 145 6.53 -7.66 1.45
CA LEU A 145 5.45 -6.70 1.33
C LEU A 145 4.96 -6.56 -0.12
N MET A 146 5.86 -6.48 -1.09
CA MET A 146 5.49 -6.23 -2.49
C MET A 146 4.56 -7.31 -3.06
N PRO A 147 4.78 -8.62 -2.83
CA PRO A 147 3.85 -9.65 -3.28
C PRO A 147 2.49 -9.62 -2.60
N ALA A 148 2.41 -9.06 -1.38
CA ALA A 148 1.19 -8.94 -0.60
C ALA A 148 0.33 -7.72 -0.98
N ALA A 149 0.90 -6.70 -1.61
CA ALA A 149 0.22 -5.45 -1.95
C ALA A 149 -0.89 -5.66 -2.99
N ASN A 150 -2.04 -5.01 -2.76
CA ASN A 150 -3.14 -4.93 -3.74
C ASN A 150 -3.07 -3.60 -4.52
N ILE A 151 -2.75 -2.50 -3.83
CA ILE A 151 -2.63 -1.15 -4.40
C ILE A 151 -1.26 -0.59 -4.04
N SER A 152 -0.64 0.10 -4.99
CA SER A 152 0.64 0.79 -4.84
C SER A 152 0.48 2.27 -5.15
N GLU A 153 0.51 3.12 -4.13
CA GLU A 153 0.34 4.56 -4.28
C GLU A 153 1.58 5.23 -4.91
N GLN A 154 1.44 5.66 -6.16
CA GLN A 154 2.47 6.34 -6.94
C GLN A 154 2.04 7.76 -7.30
N ILE A 155 1.64 8.51 -6.28
CA ILE A 155 0.99 9.82 -6.40
C ILE A 155 1.95 11.01 -6.29
N SER A 156 3.23 10.84 -6.54
CA SER A 156 4.22 11.93 -6.55
C SER A 156 3.80 13.06 -7.50
N LEU A 157 4.24 14.28 -7.20
CA LEU A 157 3.98 15.43 -8.05
C LEU A 157 4.63 15.21 -9.43
N ALA A 158 3.89 15.51 -10.50
CA ALA A 158 4.37 15.36 -11.87
C ALA A 158 5.71 16.10 -12.09
N GLY A 159 6.66 15.43 -12.76
CA GLY A 159 7.98 15.99 -13.08
C GLY A 159 8.99 16.03 -11.93
N THR A 160 8.61 15.59 -10.71
CA THR A 160 9.52 15.63 -9.55
C THR A 160 10.12 14.28 -9.20
N GLU A 161 9.56 13.18 -9.67
CA GLU A 161 10.07 11.84 -9.47
C GLU A 161 10.45 11.21 -10.82
N ALA A 162 11.70 10.76 -10.95
CA ALA A 162 12.11 9.89 -12.03
C ALA A 162 11.42 8.51 -11.88
N SER A 163 11.54 7.65 -12.90
CA SER A 163 10.98 6.30 -12.82
C SER A 163 11.48 5.58 -11.56
N GLY A 164 10.57 5.20 -10.66
CA GLY A 164 10.91 4.45 -9.47
C GLY A 164 10.95 2.94 -9.74
N THR A 165 11.96 2.23 -9.25
CA THR A 165 12.03 0.76 -9.38
C THR A 165 10.96 0.05 -8.55
N GLY A 166 10.50 0.65 -7.45
CA GLY A 166 9.48 0.10 -6.56
C GLY A 166 8.12 -0.09 -7.23
N ASN A 167 7.69 0.88 -8.04
CA ASN A 167 6.43 0.81 -8.78
C ASN A 167 6.43 -0.37 -9.78
N MET A 168 7.52 -0.55 -10.53
CA MET A 168 7.67 -1.65 -11.48
C MET A 168 7.58 -3.01 -10.78
N LYS A 169 8.27 -3.17 -9.64
CA LYS A 169 8.22 -4.40 -8.84
C LYS A 169 6.82 -4.68 -8.30
N LEU A 170 6.12 -3.66 -7.81
CA LEU A 170 4.75 -3.79 -7.31
C LEU A 170 3.77 -4.16 -8.44
N MET A 171 3.89 -3.53 -9.62
CA MET A 171 3.07 -3.86 -10.81
C MET A 171 3.30 -5.30 -11.28
N ILE A 172 4.54 -5.76 -11.36
CA ILE A 172 4.86 -7.16 -11.75
C ILE A 172 4.27 -8.15 -10.73
N ASN A 173 4.16 -7.77 -9.45
CA ASN A 173 3.51 -8.56 -8.41
C ASN A 173 1.97 -8.37 -8.37
N GLY A 174 1.37 -7.75 -9.38
CA GLY A 174 -0.08 -7.62 -9.54
C GLY A 174 -0.73 -6.52 -8.69
N ALA A 175 0.04 -5.53 -8.19
CA ALA A 175 -0.55 -4.38 -7.53
C ALA A 175 -1.09 -3.37 -8.56
N ILE A 176 -2.31 -2.89 -8.34
CA ILE A 176 -2.87 -1.77 -9.08
C ILE A 176 -2.11 -0.50 -8.68
N THR A 177 -1.78 0.33 -9.65
CA THR A 177 -0.95 1.51 -9.42
C THR A 177 -1.70 2.80 -9.73
N PRO A 178 -2.35 3.43 -8.74
CA PRO A 178 -2.83 4.79 -8.86
C PRO A 178 -1.67 5.76 -9.09
N VAL A 179 -1.81 6.62 -10.11
CA VAL A 179 -0.79 7.60 -10.49
C VAL A 179 -1.40 8.98 -10.63
N SER A 180 -0.63 10.01 -10.34
CA SER A 180 -1.07 11.40 -10.47
C SER A 180 -0.85 11.98 -11.88
N TYR A 181 -0.17 11.25 -12.77
CA TYR A 181 0.09 11.63 -14.16
C TYR A 181 0.30 10.39 -15.02
N THR A 182 -0.07 10.49 -16.30
CA THR A 182 -0.17 9.34 -17.22
C THR A 182 1.18 8.85 -17.78
N HIS A 183 2.28 9.61 -17.58
CA HIS A 183 3.61 9.22 -18.04
C HIS A 183 4.53 8.91 -16.85
N LEU A 184 4.34 7.74 -16.22
CA LEU A 184 5.43 7.07 -15.54
C LEU A 184 6.41 6.63 -16.65
N ARG A 185 7.49 7.39 -16.85
CA ARG A 185 8.56 6.95 -17.75
C ARG A 185 9.15 5.67 -17.18
N ALA A 186 8.75 4.53 -17.76
CA ALA A 186 9.55 3.32 -17.70
C ALA A 186 10.72 3.53 -18.67
N HIS A 187 11.92 3.65 -18.15
CA HIS A 187 13.14 3.54 -18.92
C HIS A 187 13.57 2.09 -18.96
#